data_c1c9fa4ac6eb32057affab38b74b30b3
#
_entry.id   c1c9fa4ac6eb32057affab38b74b30b3
#
_cell.length_a   1.000
_cell.length_b   1.000
_cell.length_c   1.000
_cell.angle_alpha   90.00
_cell.angle_beta   90.00
_cell.angle_gamma   90.00
#
_symmetry.space_group_name_H-M   'P 1'
#
loop_
_entity.id
_entity.type
_entity.pdbx_description
1 polymer ?
#
loop_
_entity_poly.entity_id
_entity_poly.type
_entity_poly.pdbx_seq_one_letter_code
_entity_poly.pdbx_strand_id
1 'polypeptide(L)'
;DGNIWTGTIGGGIYKYDGKKFTQFNSKNGLSADNPYLVIADDYGKIWTGTNTGVDVMHQNTSLNQEINNESIFKHYGINQGFNGVETNQNAKFKDNYGRLWFGTVKGLISCQSKEIKDDTVSPILHLTEKKLFLKDDIPPLKSTFNHKENHITFDFIGLHYSNPFQVQYSYKLENFIYSDWSPWSKQKSATYANLAPGNYTFKLKAANGDNYESEIYSFDFEITAPFWKTDWFYFLSLST
;
A
#
# COMPACT_ATOMS: atom_id res chain seq x y z
N ASP A 1 -19.20 19.96 15.86
CA ASP A 1 -18.67 21.05 15.00
C ASP A 1 -19.75 21.77 14.18
N GLY A 2 -21.05 21.37 14.31
CA GLY A 2 -22.16 21.99 13.58
C GLY A 2 -22.25 21.58 12.09
N ASN A 3 -21.39 20.72 11.59
CA ASN A 3 -21.46 20.21 10.22
C ASN A 3 -22.55 19.13 10.07
N ILE A 4 -23.24 19.13 8.94
CA ILE A 4 -24.20 18.09 8.59
C ILE A 4 -23.52 17.13 7.60
N TRP A 5 -23.66 15.81 7.86
CA TRP A 5 -23.11 14.78 7.00
C TRP A 5 -24.25 13.91 6.44
N THR A 6 -24.21 13.64 5.15
CA THR A 6 -25.19 12.81 4.45
C THR A 6 -24.55 11.92 3.41
N GLY A 7 -25.11 10.74 3.22
CA GLY A 7 -24.75 9.82 2.15
C GLY A 7 -25.73 9.94 0.98
N THR A 8 -25.24 9.78 -0.24
CA THR A 8 -26.03 9.79 -1.48
C THR A 8 -25.70 8.60 -2.35
N ILE A 9 -26.68 8.05 -3.04
CA ILE A 9 -26.47 6.94 -3.98
C ILE A 9 -25.67 7.46 -5.20
N GLY A 10 -24.54 6.84 -5.46
CA GLY A 10 -23.66 7.18 -6.59
C GLY A 10 -22.80 8.44 -6.39
N GLY A 11 -22.99 9.18 -5.29
CA GLY A 11 -22.27 10.42 -5.05
C GLY A 11 -21.32 10.40 -3.87
N GLY A 12 -21.28 9.29 -3.11
CA GLY A 12 -20.51 9.23 -1.89
C GLY A 12 -21.15 10.01 -0.73
N ILE A 13 -20.33 10.58 0.15
CA ILE A 13 -20.78 11.39 1.28
C ILE A 13 -20.58 12.88 1.06
N TYR A 14 -21.43 13.66 1.65
CA TYR A 14 -21.36 15.13 1.60
C TYR A 14 -21.31 15.71 3.01
N LYS A 15 -20.44 16.68 3.18
CA LYS A 15 -20.35 17.56 4.35
C LYS A 15 -20.95 18.92 4.00
N TYR A 16 -21.86 19.41 4.82
CA TYR A 16 -22.34 20.80 4.76
C TYR A 16 -21.87 21.56 6.00
N ASP A 17 -21.13 22.64 5.82
CA ASP A 17 -20.55 23.45 6.89
C ASP A 17 -21.37 24.71 7.26
N GLY A 18 -22.61 24.76 6.79
CA GLY A 18 -23.49 25.91 6.93
C GLY A 18 -23.42 26.88 5.74
N LYS A 19 -22.46 26.72 4.83
CA LYS A 19 -22.24 27.60 3.68
C LYS A 19 -22.14 26.82 2.37
N LYS A 20 -21.37 25.75 2.34
CA LYS A 20 -21.08 24.94 1.14
C LYS A 20 -21.15 23.45 1.42
N PHE A 21 -21.39 22.71 0.34
CA PHE A 21 -21.22 21.25 0.32
C PHE A 21 -19.81 20.89 -0.14
N THR A 22 -19.20 19.92 0.55
CA THR A 22 -17.96 19.27 0.15
C THR A 22 -18.26 17.80 -0.07
N GLN A 23 -17.93 17.28 -1.24
CA GLN A 23 -18.14 15.88 -1.61
C GLN A 23 -16.91 15.04 -1.35
N PHE A 24 -17.12 13.80 -0.89
CA PHE A 24 -16.10 12.77 -0.74
C PHE A 24 -16.60 11.48 -1.38
N ASN A 25 -15.81 10.89 -2.26
CA ASN A 25 -16.17 9.70 -3.02
C ASN A 25 -14.95 8.77 -3.21
N SER A 26 -15.04 7.80 -4.09
CA SER A 26 -13.96 6.85 -4.39
C SER A 26 -12.64 7.52 -4.84
N LYS A 27 -12.72 8.71 -5.46
CA LYS A 27 -11.52 9.50 -5.83
C LYS A 27 -10.75 10.03 -4.62
N ASN A 28 -11.44 10.20 -3.48
CA ASN A 28 -10.85 10.61 -2.21
C ASN A 28 -10.55 9.40 -1.29
N GLY A 29 -10.67 8.17 -1.80
CA GLY A 29 -10.38 6.94 -1.09
C GLY A 29 -11.54 6.30 -0.35
N LEU A 30 -12.79 6.76 -0.53
CA LEU A 30 -13.96 6.05 -0.06
C LEU A 30 -14.06 4.69 -0.78
N SER A 31 -14.38 3.60 -0.08
CA SER A 31 -14.38 2.25 -0.65
C SER A 31 -15.49 2.03 -1.68
N ALA A 32 -16.59 2.78 -1.58
CA ALA A 32 -17.69 2.75 -2.53
C ALA A 32 -18.49 4.06 -2.54
N ASP A 33 -19.00 4.45 -3.71
CA ASP A 33 -19.79 5.69 -3.88
C ASP A 33 -21.27 5.56 -3.46
N ASN A 34 -21.65 4.40 -2.91
CA ASN A 34 -22.98 4.13 -2.37
C ASN A 34 -22.92 3.89 -0.85
N PRO A 35 -22.83 4.95 -0.04
CA PRO A 35 -22.89 4.82 1.41
C PRO A 35 -24.31 4.43 1.86
N TYR A 36 -24.41 3.43 2.73
CA TYR A 36 -25.67 2.98 3.31
C TYR A 36 -25.97 3.67 4.65
N LEU A 37 -24.93 4.12 5.33
CA LEU A 37 -25.05 4.87 6.59
C LEU A 37 -23.86 5.82 6.77
N VAL A 38 -24.09 6.89 7.52
CA VAL A 38 -23.05 7.84 7.95
C VAL A 38 -23.30 8.17 9.42
N ILE A 39 -22.30 8.07 10.29
CA ILE A 39 -22.40 8.39 11.71
C ILE A 39 -21.10 9.04 12.20
N ALA A 40 -21.22 10.04 13.08
CA ALA A 40 -20.09 10.65 13.77
C ALA A 40 -19.88 10.00 15.13
N ASP A 41 -18.64 9.73 15.51
CA ASP A 41 -18.27 9.32 16.86
C ASP A 41 -18.01 10.51 17.78
N ASP A 42 -17.67 10.24 19.05
CA ASP A 42 -17.42 11.27 20.06
C ASP A 42 -16.06 11.95 19.88
N TYR A 43 -15.19 11.42 19.03
CA TYR A 43 -13.86 11.95 18.70
C TYR A 43 -13.86 12.74 17.38
N GLY A 44 -15.05 12.89 16.78
CA GLY A 44 -15.25 13.62 15.55
C GLY A 44 -14.86 12.86 14.29
N LYS A 45 -14.54 11.56 14.35
CA LYS A 45 -14.36 10.72 13.18
C LYS A 45 -15.71 10.47 12.51
N ILE A 46 -15.73 10.46 11.19
CA ILE A 46 -16.94 10.14 10.41
C ILE A 46 -16.81 8.71 9.90
N TRP A 47 -17.80 7.91 10.25
CA TRP A 47 -17.92 6.51 9.89
C TRP A 47 -18.95 6.37 8.77
N THR A 48 -18.58 5.70 7.72
CA THR A 48 -19.41 5.48 6.53
C THR A 48 -19.52 3.99 6.26
N GLY A 49 -20.71 3.45 6.33
CA GLY A 49 -20.95 2.03 5.99
C GLY A 49 -21.26 1.87 4.51
N THR A 50 -20.70 0.82 3.90
CA THR A 50 -20.80 0.49 2.49
C THR A 50 -21.09 -1.00 2.28
N ASN A 51 -21.15 -1.45 1.03
CA ASN A 51 -21.27 -2.87 0.66
C ASN A 51 -20.00 -3.68 0.92
N THR A 52 -18.87 -3.06 1.28
CA THR A 52 -17.58 -3.72 1.51
C THR A 52 -17.08 -3.62 2.93
N GLY A 53 -17.84 -2.93 3.81
CA GLY A 53 -17.45 -2.70 5.19
C GLY A 53 -17.75 -1.28 5.66
N VAL A 54 -16.87 -0.73 6.46
CA VAL A 54 -16.94 0.65 6.95
C VAL A 54 -15.67 1.42 6.63
N ASP A 55 -15.84 2.67 6.22
CA ASP A 55 -14.76 3.63 6.02
C ASP A 55 -14.77 4.66 7.14
N VAL A 56 -13.61 5.03 7.63
CA VAL A 56 -13.44 6.00 8.70
C VAL A 56 -12.61 7.17 8.22
N MET A 57 -13.18 8.36 8.26
CA MET A 57 -12.47 9.60 7.95
C MET A 57 -11.97 10.25 9.24
N HIS A 58 -10.69 10.60 9.31
CA HIS A 58 -10.11 11.36 10.39
C HIS A 58 -10.39 12.86 10.21
N GLN A 59 -10.88 13.56 11.28
CA GLN A 59 -11.28 14.97 11.19
C GLN A 59 -10.16 15.94 10.86
N ASN A 60 -8.92 15.61 11.18
CA ASN A 60 -7.76 16.48 10.95
C ASN A 60 -7.20 16.40 9.54
N THR A 61 -7.84 15.64 8.67
CA THR A 61 -7.46 15.53 7.28
C THR A 61 -7.93 16.79 6.56
N SER A 62 -7.06 17.78 6.45
CA SER A 62 -7.32 18.93 5.58
C SER A 62 -7.29 18.44 4.12
N LEU A 63 -8.14 19.02 3.27
CA LEU A 63 -8.16 18.77 1.81
C LEU A 63 -6.78 18.96 1.14
N ASN A 64 -5.80 19.52 1.83
CA ASN A 64 -4.41 19.63 1.40
C ASN A 64 -3.62 18.32 1.41
N GLN A 65 -4.15 17.23 2.00
CA GLN A 65 -3.56 15.89 1.92
C GLN A 65 -3.79 15.20 0.57
N GLU A 66 -4.73 15.68 -0.25
CA GLU A 66 -4.83 15.26 -1.66
C GLU A 66 -3.53 15.48 -2.46
N ILE A 67 -2.66 16.40 -2.00
CA ILE A 67 -1.36 16.69 -2.65
C ILE A 67 -0.37 15.54 -2.47
N ASN A 68 -0.56 14.67 -1.46
CA ASN A 68 0.38 13.59 -1.12
C ASN A 68 -0.12 12.18 -1.54
N ASN A 69 -1.22 12.06 -2.30
CA ASN A 69 -1.85 10.77 -2.66
C ASN A 69 -2.26 9.89 -1.46
N GLU A 70 -2.46 10.47 -0.28
CA GLU A 70 -2.93 9.75 0.89
C GLU A 70 -4.45 9.68 0.88
N SER A 71 -5.00 8.48 1.07
CA SER A 71 -6.44 8.30 1.24
C SER A 71 -6.93 9.02 2.52
N ILE A 72 -7.97 9.83 2.37
CA ILE A 72 -8.65 10.50 3.49
C ILE A 72 -9.38 9.48 4.37
N PHE A 73 -9.69 8.31 3.82
CA PHE A 73 -10.45 7.26 4.47
C PHE A 73 -9.58 6.04 4.77
N LYS A 74 -9.75 5.49 5.97
CA LYS A 74 -9.25 4.17 6.34
C LYS A 74 -10.38 3.17 6.25
N HIS A 75 -10.21 2.14 5.41
CA HIS A 75 -11.20 1.10 5.19
C HIS A 75 -11.06 -0.06 6.18
N TYR A 76 -12.18 -0.50 6.73
CA TYR A 76 -12.32 -1.68 7.56
C TYR A 76 -13.31 -2.66 6.92
N GLY A 77 -12.80 -3.61 6.18
CA GLY A 77 -13.54 -4.73 5.60
C GLY A 77 -13.26 -6.03 6.35
N ILE A 78 -13.56 -7.16 5.71
CA ILE A 78 -13.36 -8.50 6.26
C ILE A 78 -11.90 -8.75 6.68
N ASN A 79 -10.95 -8.31 5.87
CA ASN A 79 -9.53 -8.50 6.09
C ASN A 79 -8.98 -7.62 7.24
N GLN A 80 -9.73 -6.60 7.66
CA GLN A 80 -9.42 -5.72 8.76
C GLN A 80 -10.27 -6.02 10.01
N GLY A 81 -10.93 -7.18 10.02
CA GLY A 81 -11.71 -7.66 11.16
C GLY A 81 -13.18 -7.20 11.19
N PHE A 82 -13.66 -6.47 10.18
CA PHE A 82 -15.08 -6.16 10.05
C PHE A 82 -15.85 -7.34 9.45
N ASN A 83 -16.22 -8.29 10.30
CA ASN A 83 -16.83 -9.56 9.86
C ASN A 83 -18.26 -9.44 9.29
N GLY A 84 -18.87 -8.26 9.38
CA GLY A 84 -20.22 -7.97 8.87
C GLY A 84 -20.33 -7.93 7.34
N VAL A 85 -19.24 -7.70 6.66
CA VAL A 85 -19.11 -7.56 5.21
C VAL A 85 -19.80 -6.30 4.68
N GLU A 86 -21.11 -6.29 4.65
CA GLU A 86 -21.95 -5.22 4.11
C GLU A 86 -22.82 -4.65 5.23
N THR A 87 -22.91 -3.34 5.33
CA THR A 87 -23.81 -2.66 6.27
C THR A 87 -25.22 -2.52 5.68
N ASN A 88 -26.23 -2.58 6.53
CA ASN A 88 -27.60 -2.33 6.10
C ASN A 88 -27.91 -0.84 6.06
N GLN A 89 -28.84 -0.46 5.19
CA GLN A 89 -29.21 0.94 5.01
C GLN A 89 -29.72 1.56 6.32
N ASN A 90 -29.08 2.67 6.72
CA ASN A 90 -29.36 3.44 7.95
C ASN A 90 -29.33 2.64 9.27
N ALA A 91 -28.80 1.42 9.27
CA ALA A 91 -28.71 0.55 10.45
C ALA A 91 -27.48 0.89 11.30
N LYS A 92 -27.56 2.00 12.03
CA LYS A 92 -26.49 2.56 12.85
C LYS A 92 -27.04 3.06 14.17
N PHE A 93 -26.24 2.93 15.23
CA PHE A 93 -26.57 3.48 16.53
C PHE A 93 -25.28 3.81 17.30
N LYS A 94 -25.28 4.90 18.06
CA LYS A 94 -24.23 5.22 19.03
C LYS A 94 -24.86 5.18 20.44
N ASP A 95 -24.31 4.32 21.29
CA ASP A 95 -24.79 4.18 22.65
C ASP A 95 -24.19 5.27 23.59
N ASN A 96 -24.70 5.31 24.83
CA ASN A 96 -24.28 6.28 25.83
C ASN A 96 -22.82 6.08 26.30
N TYR A 97 -22.19 4.98 25.95
CA TYR A 97 -20.78 4.68 26.25
C TYR A 97 -19.85 5.04 25.08
N GLY A 98 -20.41 5.65 24.01
CA GLY A 98 -19.65 6.03 22.80
C GLY A 98 -19.35 4.86 21.86
N ARG A 99 -19.92 3.65 22.07
CA ARG A 99 -19.78 2.54 21.14
C ARG A 99 -20.68 2.76 19.93
N LEU A 100 -20.13 2.47 18.78
CA LEU A 100 -20.87 2.46 17.52
C LEU A 100 -21.39 1.06 17.25
N TRP A 101 -22.61 0.97 16.78
CA TRP A 101 -23.30 -0.26 16.43
C TRP A 101 -23.72 -0.19 14.97
N PHE A 102 -23.40 -1.23 14.23
CA PHE A 102 -23.70 -1.37 12.80
C PHE A 102 -24.55 -2.62 12.56
N GLY A 103 -25.73 -2.46 12.01
CA GLY A 103 -26.50 -3.58 11.45
C GLY A 103 -25.90 -3.97 10.10
N THR A 104 -25.64 -5.26 9.94
CA THR A 104 -24.99 -5.82 8.73
C THR A 104 -25.73 -7.02 8.23
N VAL A 105 -25.44 -7.48 7.01
CA VAL A 105 -26.03 -8.71 6.43
C VAL A 105 -25.69 -9.96 7.24
N LYS A 106 -24.66 -9.93 8.07
CA LYS A 106 -24.26 -11.04 8.97
C LYS A 106 -24.61 -10.83 10.43
N GLY A 107 -25.39 -9.81 10.75
CA GLY A 107 -25.83 -9.51 12.11
C GLY A 107 -25.37 -8.15 12.62
N LEU A 108 -25.28 -8.01 13.93
CA LEU A 108 -24.93 -6.77 14.60
C LEU A 108 -23.44 -6.75 14.97
N ILE A 109 -22.74 -5.70 14.56
CA ILE A 109 -21.34 -5.44 14.94
C ILE A 109 -21.27 -4.20 15.80
N SER A 110 -20.46 -4.22 16.85
CA SER A 110 -20.12 -3.04 17.63
C SER A 110 -18.62 -2.80 17.65
N CYS A 111 -18.23 -1.52 17.66
CA CYS A 111 -16.85 -1.13 17.87
C CYS A 111 -16.78 0.07 18.82
N GLN A 112 -15.65 0.17 19.52
CA GLN A 112 -15.34 1.31 20.35
C GLN A 112 -14.30 2.17 19.62
N SER A 113 -14.73 3.32 19.13
CA SER A 113 -13.91 4.20 18.30
C SER A 113 -12.61 4.63 19.01
N LYS A 114 -12.62 4.76 20.33
CA LYS A 114 -11.45 5.07 21.16
C LYS A 114 -10.31 4.04 21.02
N GLU A 115 -10.68 2.79 20.80
CA GLU A 115 -9.71 1.67 20.74
C GLU A 115 -9.06 1.53 19.36
N ILE A 116 -9.63 2.19 18.35
CA ILE A 116 -9.08 2.16 17.00
C ILE A 116 -7.92 3.15 16.93
N LYS A 117 -6.72 2.60 17.02
CA LYS A 117 -5.45 3.31 16.87
C LYS A 117 -4.81 2.95 15.54
N ASP A 118 -3.92 3.81 15.08
CA ASP A 118 -3.05 3.47 13.95
C ASP A 118 -2.11 2.33 14.34
N ASP A 119 -1.90 1.42 13.43
CA ASP A 119 -0.93 0.35 13.61
C ASP A 119 0.46 0.89 13.30
N THR A 120 1.18 1.23 14.37
CA THR A 120 2.52 1.83 14.29
C THR A 120 3.63 0.81 14.04
N VAL A 121 3.28 -0.48 13.90
CA VAL A 121 4.25 -1.54 13.65
C VAL A 121 4.62 -1.57 12.17
N SER A 122 5.88 -1.34 11.86
CA SER A 122 6.39 -1.42 10.49
C SER A 122 6.50 -2.88 10.02
N PRO A 123 6.24 -3.17 8.73
CA PRO A 123 6.45 -4.51 8.19
C PRO A 123 7.92 -4.94 8.26
N ILE A 124 8.18 -6.21 8.52
CA ILE A 124 9.52 -6.80 8.44
C ILE A 124 9.72 -7.37 7.05
N LEU A 125 10.70 -6.86 6.31
CA LEU A 125 11.00 -7.26 4.95
C LEU A 125 11.85 -8.52 4.88
N HIS A 126 11.46 -9.43 3.99
CA HIS A 126 12.26 -10.59 3.60
C HIS A 126 12.31 -10.69 2.07
N LEU A 127 13.52 -10.80 1.52
CA LEU A 127 13.71 -11.25 0.16
C LEU A 127 13.55 -12.78 0.17
N THR A 128 12.49 -13.28 -0.48
CA THR A 128 12.18 -14.72 -0.47
C THR A 128 12.99 -15.48 -1.49
N GLU A 129 13.06 -14.96 -2.72
CA GLU A 129 13.75 -15.62 -3.82
C GLU A 129 14.39 -14.59 -4.77
N LYS A 130 15.46 -15.00 -5.41
CA LYS A 130 16.05 -14.33 -6.57
C LYS A 130 16.06 -15.31 -7.73
N LYS A 131 15.59 -14.90 -8.90
CA LYS A 131 15.45 -15.78 -10.07
C LYS A 131 16.14 -15.21 -11.30
N LEU A 132 16.79 -16.07 -12.07
CA LEU A 132 17.24 -15.78 -13.43
C LEU A 132 16.16 -16.21 -14.42
N PHE A 133 15.82 -15.33 -15.36
CA PHE A 133 14.86 -15.61 -16.43
C PHE A 133 13.52 -16.18 -15.94
N LEU A 134 13.08 -15.81 -14.72
CA LEU A 134 11.83 -16.26 -14.05
C LEU A 134 11.81 -17.76 -13.70
N LYS A 135 12.90 -18.49 -13.86
CA LYS A 135 12.93 -19.95 -13.72
C LYS A 135 13.98 -20.45 -12.75
N ASP A 136 15.22 -19.97 -12.91
CA ASP A 136 16.35 -20.52 -12.19
C ASP A 136 16.61 -19.74 -10.91
N ASP A 137 16.58 -20.43 -9.78
CA ASP A 137 16.86 -19.84 -8.49
C ASP A 137 18.34 -19.42 -8.37
N ILE A 138 18.56 -18.20 -7.91
CA ILE A 138 19.88 -17.66 -7.66
C ILE A 138 20.29 -18.04 -6.25
N PRO A 139 21.46 -18.64 -6.01
CA PRO A 139 21.96 -18.89 -4.67
C PRO A 139 21.95 -17.61 -3.83
N PRO A 140 21.61 -17.67 -2.53
CA PRO A 140 21.45 -16.48 -1.68
C PRO A 140 22.65 -15.53 -1.68
N LEU A 141 23.87 -16.07 -1.73
CA LEU A 141 25.13 -15.30 -1.69
C LEU A 141 25.65 -14.88 -3.07
N LYS A 142 25.03 -15.32 -4.17
CA LYS A 142 25.49 -14.94 -5.50
C LYS A 142 25.13 -13.48 -5.77
N SER A 143 26.14 -12.67 -6.02
CA SER A 143 26.03 -11.24 -6.33
C SER A 143 26.73 -10.84 -7.63
N THR A 144 27.43 -11.77 -8.30
CA THR A 144 28.08 -11.53 -9.59
C THR A 144 27.47 -12.42 -10.66
N PHE A 145 27.06 -11.79 -11.76
CA PHE A 145 26.38 -12.42 -12.88
C PHE A 145 27.16 -12.15 -14.19
N ASN A 146 27.14 -13.08 -15.10
CA ASN A 146 27.73 -12.83 -16.42
C ASN A 146 26.73 -12.07 -17.32
N HIS A 147 27.21 -11.50 -18.42
CA HIS A 147 26.41 -10.70 -19.36
C HIS A 147 25.20 -11.42 -19.97
N LYS A 148 25.14 -12.76 -19.89
CA LYS A 148 23.97 -13.55 -20.33
C LYS A 148 22.94 -13.73 -19.19
N GLU A 149 23.35 -13.56 -17.94
CA GLU A 149 22.51 -13.66 -16.75
C GLU A 149 21.93 -12.29 -16.37
N ASN A 150 21.39 -11.57 -17.35
CA ASN A 150 21.01 -10.15 -17.24
C ASN A 150 19.51 -9.90 -17.07
N HIS A 151 18.76 -10.95 -16.70
CA HIS A 151 17.33 -10.87 -16.43
C HIS A 151 17.09 -11.43 -15.02
N ILE A 152 16.92 -10.53 -14.05
CA ILE A 152 16.84 -10.87 -12.63
C ILE A 152 15.46 -10.48 -12.10
N THR A 153 14.84 -11.41 -11.37
CA THR A 153 13.61 -11.19 -10.63
C THR A 153 13.87 -11.33 -9.14
N PHE A 154 13.37 -10.39 -8.38
CA PHE A 154 13.39 -10.38 -6.91
C PHE A 154 11.98 -10.63 -6.41
N ASP A 155 11.76 -11.72 -5.68
CA ASP A 155 10.52 -12.01 -4.98
C ASP A 155 10.69 -11.69 -3.49
N PHE A 156 9.72 -11.01 -2.90
CA PHE A 156 9.82 -10.50 -1.53
C PHE A 156 8.49 -10.52 -0.80
N ILE A 157 8.55 -10.50 0.52
CA ILE A 157 7.39 -10.41 1.40
C ILE A 157 7.67 -9.47 2.57
N GLY A 158 6.67 -8.68 2.94
CA GLY A 158 6.63 -7.93 4.19
C GLY A 158 5.74 -8.64 5.19
N LEU A 159 6.32 -9.07 6.30
CA LEU A 159 5.57 -9.70 7.38
C LEU A 159 4.97 -8.62 8.27
N HIS A 160 3.65 -8.60 8.37
CA HIS A 160 2.87 -7.72 9.22
C HIS A 160 1.68 -8.50 9.77
N TYR A 161 1.72 -8.84 11.05
CA TYR A 161 0.77 -9.79 11.64
C TYR A 161 -0.62 -9.22 11.84
N SER A 162 -0.73 -7.90 12.12
CA SER A 162 -2.03 -7.26 12.38
C SER A 162 -2.86 -7.14 11.10
N ASN A 163 -2.21 -6.83 9.97
CA ASN A 163 -2.91 -6.64 8.69
C ASN A 163 -2.04 -6.99 7.47
N PRO A 164 -1.80 -8.28 7.19
CA PRO A 164 -0.91 -8.70 6.13
C PRO A 164 -1.40 -8.36 4.71
N PHE A 165 -2.71 -8.11 4.54
CA PHE A 165 -3.33 -7.79 3.23
C PHE A 165 -3.18 -6.33 2.82
N GLN A 166 -2.78 -5.45 3.75
CA GLN A 166 -2.57 -4.02 3.47
C GLN A 166 -1.10 -3.65 3.26
N VAL A 167 -0.19 -4.60 3.36
CA VAL A 167 1.23 -4.34 3.10
C VAL A 167 1.41 -3.97 1.63
N GLN A 168 2.05 -2.83 1.40
CA GLN A 168 2.44 -2.32 0.10
C GLN A 168 3.96 -2.24 0.01
N TYR A 169 4.48 -2.28 -1.20
CA TYR A 169 5.89 -2.30 -1.50
C TYR A 169 6.24 -1.18 -2.46
N SER A 170 7.42 -0.60 -2.28
CA SER A 170 8.06 0.29 -3.23
C SER A 170 9.51 -0.14 -3.38
N TYR A 171 10.00 -0.19 -4.61
CA TYR A 171 11.34 -0.67 -4.93
C TYR A 171 11.99 0.17 -6.03
N LYS A 172 13.30 0.13 -6.10
CA LYS A 172 14.09 0.76 -7.15
C LYS A 172 15.37 -0.02 -7.43
N LEU A 173 15.93 0.21 -8.60
CA LEU A 173 17.26 -0.28 -8.97
C LEU A 173 18.16 0.92 -9.25
N GLU A 174 19.17 1.16 -8.41
CA GLU A 174 20.15 2.21 -8.64
C GLU A 174 21.10 1.83 -9.77
N ASN A 175 21.60 2.83 -10.47
CA ASN A 175 22.39 2.70 -11.71
C ASN A 175 21.62 2.09 -12.89
N PHE A 176 20.30 2.09 -12.83
CA PHE A 176 19.41 1.73 -13.94
C PHE A 176 18.79 3.00 -14.55
N ILE A 177 18.24 2.91 -15.79
CA ILE A 177 17.69 4.05 -16.55
C ILE A 177 16.62 4.82 -15.77
N TYR A 178 15.84 4.09 -14.96
CA TYR A 178 14.83 4.67 -14.06
C TYR A 178 15.20 4.29 -12.62
N SER A 179 15.90 5.18 -11.92
CA SER A 179 16.40 4.96 -10.56
C SER A 179 15.46 5.47 -9.45
N ASP A 180 14.28 5.98 -9.81
CA ASP A 180 13.29 6.44 -8.86
C ASP A 180 12.54 5.29 -8.20
N TRP A 181 11.97 5.56 -7.03
CA TRP A 181 11.12 4.61 -6.35
C TRP A 181 9.86 4.31 -7.17
N SER A 182 9.51 3.03 -7.29
CA SER A 182 8.23 2.63 -7.89
C SER A 182 7.05 3.20 -7.09
N PRO A 183 5.90 3.44 -7.73
CA PRO A 183 4.67 3.67 -6.99
C PRO A 183 4.39 2.53 -6.01
N TRP A 184 3.77 2.85 -4.86
CA TRP A 184 3.34 1.85 -3.89
C TRP A 184 2.37 0.86 -4.52
N SER A 185 2.63 -0.43 -4.36
CA SER A 185 1.80 -1.50 -4.91
C SER A 185 1.80 -2.74 -4.01
N LYS A 186 0.83 -3.62 -4.19
CA LYS A 186 0.77 -4.92 -3.50
C LYS A 186 1.55 -6.02 -4.23
N GLN A 187 2.23 -5.68 -5.33
CA GLN A 187 3.05 -6.62 -6.08
C GLN A 187 4.25 -7.06 -5.23
N LYS A 188 4.46 -8.36 -5.14
CA LYS A 188 5.51 -8.99 -4.32
C LYS A 188 6.73 -9.43 -5.13
N SER A 189 6.89 -8.87 -6.32
CA SER A 189 7.93 -9.23 -7.26
C SER A 189 8.37 -8.03 -8.08
N ALA A 190 9.67 -7.90 -8.33
CA ALA A 190 10.27 -6.90 -9.19
C ALA A 190 11.18 -7.57 -10.21
N THR A 191 10.95 -7.30 -11.50
CA THR A 191 11.72 -7.91 -12.59
C THR A 191 12.45 -6.85 -13.38
N TYR A 192 13.76 -7.07 -13.58
CA TYR A 192 14.63 -6.24 -14.39
C TYR A 192 15.23 -7.08 -15.51
N ALA A 193 14.92 -6.71 -16.74
CA ALA A 193 15.36 -7.41 -17.94
C ALA A 193 16.44 -6.62 -18.71
N ASN A 194 17.30 -7.33 -19.40
CA ASN A 194 18.33 -6.76 -20.27
C ASN A 194 19.26 -5.76 -19.55
N LEU A 195 19.66 -6.11 -18.32
CA LEU A 195 20.62 -5.29 -17.59
C LEU A 195 21.95 -5.22 -18.34
N ALA A 196 22.46 -4.01 -18.53
CA ALA A 196 23.79 -3.79 -19.09
C ALA A 196 24.89 -4.24 -18.11
N PRO A 197 26.11 -4.52 -18.55
CA PRO A 197 27.23 -4.69 -17.63
C PRO A 197 27.42 -3.46 -16.73
N GLY A 198 27.59 -3.71 -15.43
CA GLY A 198 27.72 -2.66 -14.43
C GLY A 198 27.34 -3.12 -13.03
N ASN A 199 27.52 -2.23 -12.07
CA ASN A 199 27.14 -2.44 -10.66
C ASN A 199 25.77 -1.87 -10.40
N TYR A 200 24.94 -2.62 -9.68
CA TYR A 200 23.55 -2.26 -9.36
C TYR A 200 23.27 -2.45 -7.87
N THR A 201 22.41 -1.62 -7.34
CA THR A 201 21.86 -1.79 -5.99
C THR A 201 20.34 -1.87 -6.06
N PHE A 202 19.77 -3.05 -5.80
CA PHE A 202 18.34 -3.20 -5.63
C PHE A 202 17.94 -2.73 -4.23
N LYS A 203 17.00 -1.80 -4.14
CA LYS A 203 16.45 -1.29 -2.88
C LYS A 203 14.96 -1.54 -2.81
N LEU A 204 14.50 -1.95 -1.64
CA LEU A 204 13.12 -2.32 -1.36
C LEU A 204 12.70 -1.75 -0.01
N LYS A 205 11.48 -1.22 0.06
CA LYS A 205 10.80 -0.85 1.30
C LYS A 205 9.35 -1.31 1.27
N ALA A 206 8.77 -1.54 2.43
CA ALA A 206 7.36 -1.87 2.60
C ALA A 206 6.70 -0.89 3.55
N ALA A 207 5.39 -0.69 3.40
CA ALA A 207 4.58 0.06 4.34
C ALA A 207 3.34 -0.75 4.72
N ASN A 208 2.87 -0.59 5.96
CA ASN A 208 1.58 -1.11 6.39
C ASN A 208 0.43 -0.23 5.90
N GLY A 209 -0.82 -0.58 6.23
CA GLY A 209 -2.00 0.19 5.84
C GLY A 209 -2.10 1.59 6.47
N ASP A 210 -1.29 1.89 7.45
CA ASP A 210 -1.21 3.18 8.15
C ASP A 210 0.06 3.97 7.80
N ASN A 211 0.71 3.61 6.68
CA ASN A 211 1.91 4.26 6.11
C ASN A 211 3.17 4.21 6.99
N TYR A 212 3.26 3.28 7.95
CA TYR A 212 4.49 3.04 8.67
C TYR A 212 5.43 2.18 7.81
N GLU A 213 6.54 2.80 7.40
CA GLU A 213 7.52 2.18 6.50
C GLU A 213 8.50 1.27 7.25
N SER A 214 8.95 0.22 6.59
CA SER A 214 10.04 -0.65 7.03
C SER A 214 11.39 0.04 6.88
N GLU A 215 12.43 -0.54 7.46
CA GLU A 215 13.81 -0.28 7.03
C GLU A 215 13.99 -0.64 5.55
N ILE A 216 14.92 0.05 4.88
CA ILE A 216 15.23 -0.21 3.48
C ILE A 216 16.12 -1.45 3.41
N TYR A 217 15.63 -2.48 2.71
CA TYR A 217 16.44 -3.61 2.30
C TYR A 217 17.27 -3.24 1.09
N SER A 218 18.57 -3.60 1.08
CA SER A 218 19.49 -3.34 -0.04
C SER A 218 20.22 -4.62 -0.45
N PHE A 219 20.36 -4.84 -1.77
CA PHE A 219 21.13 -5.94 -2.33
C PHE A 219 21.98 -5.42 -3.49
N ASP A 220 23.31 -5.52 -3.33
CA ASP A 220 24.28 -5.12 -4.34
C ASP A 220 24.64 -6.30 -5.23
N PHE A 221 24.72 -6.06 -6.54
CA PHE A 221 25.13 -7.07 -7.52
C PHE A 221 25.81 -6.44 -8.73
N GLU A 222 26.57 -7.26 -9.44
CA GLU A 222 27.33 -6.90 -10.63
C GLU A 222 26.92 -7.76 -11.81
N ILE A 223 26.74 -7.14 -12.98
CA ILE A 223 26.68 -7.82 -14.29
C ILE A 223 28.03 -7.61 -14.97
N THR A 224 28.81 -8.67 -15.18
CA THR A 224 30.13 -8.58 -15.78
C THR A 224 30.04 -8.39 -17.28
N ALA A 225 30.97 -7.59 -17.83
CA ALA A 225 31.08 -7.43 -19.27
C ALA A 225 31.52 -8.74 -19.98
N PRO A 226 31.12 -8.98 -21.23
CA PRO A 226 31.66 -10.06 -22.01
C PRO A 226 33.17 -9.85 -22.26
N PHE A 227 33.94 -10.96 -22.32
CA PHE A 227 35.40 -10.90 -22.40
C PHE A 227 35.93 -10.06 -23.58
N TRP A 228 35.18 -10.00 -24.69
CA TRP A 228 35.56 -9.21 -25.89
C TRP A 228 35.35 -7.69 -25.71
N LYS A 229 34.75 -7.25 -24.60
CA LYS A 229 34.62 -5.84 -24.22
C LYS A 229 35.56 -5.45 -23.07
N THR A 230 36.53 -6.28 -22.75
CA THR A 230 37.52 -6.01 -21.68
C THR A 230 38.77 -5.38 -22.28
N ASP A 231 39.44 -4.51 -21.54
CA ASP A 231 40.61 -3.74 -22.01
C ASP A 231 41.76 -4.65 -22.53
N TRP A 232 41.98 -5.81 -21.86
CA TRP A 232 43.00 -6.74 -22.27
C TRP A 232 42.73 -7.35 -23.67
N PHE A 233 41.45 -7.57 -24.01
CA PHE A 233 41.08 -8.11 -25.34
C PHE A 233 41.32 -7.07 -26.44
N TYR A 234 41.02 -5.78 -26.16
CA TYR A 234 41.35 -4.68 -27.09
C TYR A 234 42.85 -4.54 -27.29
N PHE A 235 43.66 -4.68 -26.23
CA PHE A 235 45.12 -4.67 -26.33
C PHE A 235 45.64 -5.79 -27.20
N LEU A 236 45.13 -7.01 -27.05
CA LEU A 236 45.52 -8.16 -27.88
C LEU A 236 45.10 -7.99 -29.35
N SER A 237 43.91 -7.47 -29.60
CA SER A 237 43.40 -7.27 -30.98
C SER A 237 44.08 -6.13 -31.75
N LEU A 238 44.73 -5.18 -31.06
CA LEU A 238 45.49 -4.09 -31.67
C LEU A 238 46.97 -4.43 -31.88
N SER A 239 47.44 -5.54 -31.29
CA SER A 239 48.85 -6.02 -31.41
C SER A 239 49.06 -7.09 -32.48
N THR A 240 47.98 -7.49 -33.17
CA THR A 240 47.99 -8.39 -34.35
C THR A 240 47.64 -7.62 -35.63
#